data_3bd9daec1e6cb6909999cc92054399ce
#
_entry.id   3bd9daec1e6cb6909999cc92054399ce
#
_cell.length_a   1.000
_cell.length_b   1.000
_cell.length_c   1.000
_cell.angle_alpha   90.00
_cell.angle_beta   90.00
_cell.angle_gamma   90.00
#
_symmetry.space_group_name_H-M   'P 1'
#
loop_
_entity.id
_entity.type
_entity.pdbx_description
1 polymer ?
#
loop_
_entity_poly.entity_id
_entity_poly.type
_entity_poly.pdbx_seq_one_letter_code
_entity_poly.pdbx_strand_id
1 'polypeptide(L)'
;HHLIAMGVLLGIAGASFGVALSLGSGSFPARYKGLAMGLVGAGNVGTSLSALLAPQLAQAYGWKAVYGIAALGLMVPVLVMIFLAREPDDVDKHAGLREHVACLFEKDGWAFSLIYAVTFGGFIGLTTFLPSYFYDQFGVSKVAAGQLTMMAAFLGAALRVFGGWLSDHWGGVNTLTGVLAITAASMVLCGLAEKSLPVTMLLFLVCFAALGAGNGALFQLVPLRWPLATAVAGSMIGEIGALGGGLIPNGMGISRQYTGTYLWGFVGIAVCALAMLVLLRVMQIRWTRTWAEKGGRARSA
;
A
#
# COMPACT_ATOMS: atom_id res chain seq x y z
N HIS A 1 -26.57 5.95 11.56
CA HIS A 1 -26.39 4.51 11.79
C HIS A 1 -25.98 3.75 10.52
N HIS A 2 -26.58 4.02 9.35
CA HIS A 2 -26.23 3.32 8.09
C HIS A 2 -24.77 3.49 7.65
N LEU A 3 -24.19 4.69 7.80
CA LEU A 3 -22.78 4.94 7.47
C LEU A 3 -21.82 4.12 8.34
N ILE A 4 -22.14 3.98 9.63
CA ILE A 4 -21.33 3.16 10.56
C ILE A 4 -21.42 1.69 10.16
N ALA A 5 -22.62 1.19 9.86
CA ALA A 5 -22.82 -0.19 9.42
C ALA A 5 -22.05 -0.48 8.10
N MET A 6 -22.10 0.44 7.14
CA MET A 6 -21.31 0.34 5.91
C MET A 6 -19.81 0.33 6.19
N GLY A 7 -19.34 1.19 7.12
CA GLY A 7 -17.93 1.22 7.53
C GLY A 7 -17.47 -0.11 8.13
N VAL A 8 -18.28 -0.71 9.00
CA VAL A 8 -17.99 -2.04 9.59
C VAL A 8 -17.94 -3.12 8.51
N LEU A 9 -18.88 -3.16 7.58
CA LEU A 9 -18.90 -4.14 6.49
C LEU A 9 -17.67 -3.97 5.56
N LEU A 10 -17.28 -2.73 5.27
CA LEU A 10 -16.05 -2.46 4.50
C LEU A 10 -14.78 -2.88 5.25
N GLY A 11 -14.75 -2.71 6.58
CA GLY A 11 -13.64 -3.21 7.40
C GLY A 11 -13.52 -4.73 7.35
N ILE A 12 -14.65 -5.46 7.41
CA ILE A 12 -14.66 -6.92 7.25
C ILE A 12 -14.16 -7.32 5.85
N ALA A 13 -14.57 -6.60 4.80
CA ALA A 13 -14.07 -6.83 3.45
C ALA A 13 -12.56 -6.61 3.34
N GLY A 14 -12.03 -5.58 4.03
CA GLY A 14 -10.58 -5.30 4.09
C GLY A 14 -9.77 -6.46 4.70
N ALA A 15 -10.31 -7.16 5.69
CA ALA A 15 -9.65 -8.30 6.31
C ALA A 15 -9.35 -9.46 5.34
N SER A 16 -10.05 -9.55 4.21
CA SER A 16 -9.80 -10.56 3.16
C SER A 16 -8.39 -10.46 2.56
N PHE A 17 -7.76 -9.28 2.64
CA PHE A 17 -6.39 -9.08 2.17
C PHE A 17 -5.37 -9.97 2.91
N GLY A 18 -5.50 -10.11 4.23
CA GLY A 18 -4.64 -11.00 5.02
C GLY A 18 -4.77 -12.47 4.62
N VAL A 19 -5.98 -12.92 4.30
CA VAL A 19 -6.23 -14.28 3.81
C VAL A 19 -5.55 -14.49 2.45
N ALA A 20 -5.69 -13.54 1.53
CA ALA A 20 -5.03 -13.61 0.22
C ALA A 20 -3.50 -13.65 0.34
N LEU A 21 -2.92 -12.87 1.28
CA LEU A 21 -1.48 -12.89 1.57
C LEU A 21 -1.01 -14.25 2.09
N SER A 22 -1.78 -14.88 2.97
CA SER A 22 -1.46 -16.20 3.52
C SER A 22 -1.44 -17.26 2.41
N LEU A 23 -2.48 -17.30 1.59
CA LEU A 23 -2.56 -18.22 0.43
C LEU A 23 -1.39 -17.99 -0.53
N GLY A 24 -1.10 -16.74 -0.88
CA GLY A 24 0.02 -16.39 -1.75
C GLY A 24 1.37 -16.80 -1.16
N SER A 25 1.59 -16.56 0.15
CA SER A 25 2.86 -16.91 0.78
C SER A 25 3.07 -18.42 0.91
N GLY A 26 2.01 -19.18 1.16
CA GLY A 26 2.08 -20.65 1.26
C GLY A 26 2.37 -21.35 -0.07
N SER A 27 1.95 -20.74 -1.20
CA SER A 27 2.07 -21.34 -2.53
C SER A 27 3.44 -21.16 -3.18
N PHE A 28 4.35 -20.34 -2.62
CA PHE A 28 5.64 -20.02 -3.22
C PHE A 28 6.84 -20.33 -2.30
N PRO A 29 7.98 -20.82 -2.86
CA PRO A 29 9.21 -21.02 -2.09
C PRO A 29 9.71 -19.72 -1.45
N ALA A 30 10.47 -19.82 -0.37
CA ALA A 30 10.98 -18.68 0.42
C ALA A 30 11.70 -17.62 -0.44
N ARG A 31 12.44 -18.05 -1.46
CA ARG A 31 13.19 -17.16 -2.38
C ARG A 31 12.33 -16.27 -3.27
N TYR A 32 11.04 -16.60 -3.46
CA TYR A 32 10.11 -15.87 -4.32
C TYR A 32 8.93 -15.26 -3.54
N LYS A 33 9.03 -15.19 -2.23
CA LYS A 33 7.95 -14.65 -1.38
C LYS A 33 7.63 -13.18 -1.69
N GLY A 34 8.64 -12.39 -2.04
CA GLY A 34 8.43 -10.99 -2.44
C GLY A 34 7.63 -10.87 -3.74
N LEU A 35 7.98 -11.67 -4.75
CA LEU A 35 7.22 -11.71 -6.01
C LEU A 35 5.76 -12.15 -5.75
N ALA A 36 5.56 -13.21 -4.97
CA ALA A 36 4.22 -13.70 -4.62
C ALA A 36 3.39 -12.63 -3.91
N MET A 37 3.98 -11.97 -2.90
CA MET A 37 3.31 -10.89 -2.17
C MET A 37 3.05 -9.66 -3.04
N GLY A 38 3.95 -9.36 -3.96
CA GLY A 38 3.76 -8.32 -4.97
C GLY A 38 2.56 -8.61 -5.88
N LEU A 39 2.44 -9.86 -6.37
CA LEU A 39 1.32 -10.32 -7.21
C LEU A 39 -0.02 -10.24 -6.47
N VAL A 40 -0.10 -10.76 -5.24
CA VAL A 40 -1.31 -10.64 -4.41
C VAL A 40 -1.70 -9.17 -4.24
N GLY A 41 -0.71 -8.32 -3.95
CA GLY A 41 -0.95 -6.89 -3.76
C GLY A 41 -1.26 -6.11 -5.05
N ALA A 42 -0.97 -6.66 -6.23
CA ALA A 42 -1.30 -6.04 -7.52
C ALA A 42 -2.81 -5.89 -7.73
N GLY A 43 -3.65 -6.59 -6.95
CA GLY A 43 -5.09 -6.36 -6.89
C GLY A 43 -5.48 -4.89 -6.66
N ASN A 44 -4.59 -4.07 -6.09
CA ASN A 44 -4.77 -2.62 -5.98
C ASN A 44 -4.92 -1.88 -7.33
N VAL A 45 -4.61 -2.51 -8.46
CA VAL A 45 -4.96 -2.00 -9.80
C VAL A 45 -6.47 -1.75 -9.92
N GLY A 46 -7.29 -2.50 -9.18
CA GLY A 46 -8.73 -2.27 -9.09
C GLY A 46 -9.11 -0.86 -8.65
N THR A 47 -8.31 -0.21 -7.79
CA THR A 47 -8.54 1.18 -7.39
C THR A 47 -8.38 2.15 -8.55
N SER A 48 -7.41 1.91 -9.43
CA SER A 48 -7.18 2.72 -10.63
C SER A 48 -8.32 2.54 -11.65
N LEU A 49 -8.80 1.30 -11.83
CA LEU A 49 -9.96 1.03 -12.68
C LEU A 49 -11.23 1.66 -12.11
N SER A 50 -11.41 1.60 -10.81
CA SER A 50 -12.53 2.26 -10.13
C SER A 50 -12.48 3.78 -10.32
N ALA A 51 -11.33 4.41 -10.14
CA ALA A 51 -11.15 5.85 -10.36
C ALA A 51 -11.45 6.28 -11.81
N LEU A 52 -11.13 5.42 -12.78
CA LEU A 52 -11.43 5.66 -14.18
C LEU A 52 -12.91 5.45 -14.51
N LEU A 53 -13.50 4.34 -14.10
CA LEU A 53 -14.83 3.91 -14.56
C LEU A 53 -15.97 4.47 -13.72
N ALA A 54 -15.79 4.60 -12.39
CA ALA A 54 -16.87 4.99 -11.51
C ALA A 54 -17.48 6.36 -11.82
N PRO A 55 -16.71 7.43 -12.12
CA PRO A 55 -17.29 8.72 -12.50
C PRO A 55 -18.12 8.66 -13.78
N GLN A 56 -17.66 7.92 -14.79
CA GLN A 56 -18.33 7.79 -16.08
C GLN A 56 -19.64 7.00 -15.94
N LEU A 57 -19.60 5.88 -15.20
CA LEU A 57 -20.78 5.07 -14.91
C LEU A 57 -21.79 5.85 -14.04
N ALA A 58 -21.30 6.64 -13.10
CA ALA A 58 -22.17 7.46 -12.24
C ALA A 58 -22.88 8.55 -13.03
N GLN A 59 -22.23 9.14 -14.05
CA GLN A 59 -22.87 10.11 -14.94
C GLN A 59 -23.92 9.47 -15.83
N ALA A 60 -23.67 8.24 -16.33
CA ALA A 60 -24.58 7.56 -17.24
C ALA A 60 -25.77 6.90 -16.54
N TYR A 61 -25.53 6.26 -15.38
CA TYR A 61 -26.50 5.38 -14.73
C TYR A 61 -26.80 5.75 -13.26
N GLY A 62 -26.17 6.83 -12.76
CA GLY A 62 -26.28 7.23 -11.36
C GLY A 62 -25.36 6.42 -10.43
N TRP A 63 -24.99 7.03 -9.30
CA TRP A 63 -24.01 6.46 -8.34
C TRP A 63 -24.46 5.11 -7.75
N LYS A 64 -25.78 4.85 -7.61
CA LYS A 64 -26.30 3.56 -7.09
C LYS A 64 -25.99 2.39 -8.03
N ALA A 65 -26.05 2.63 -9.34
CA ALA A 65 -25.74 1.61 -10.34
C ALA A 65 -24.26 1.22 -10.30
N VAL A 66 -23.35 2.16 -9.99
CA VAL A 66 -21.92 1.88 -9.83
C VAL A 66 -21.67 0.81 -8.77
N TYR A 67 -22.32 0.93 -7.60
CA TYR A 67 -22.21 -0.09 -6.55
C TYR A 67 -22.82 -1.44 -6.97
N GLY A 68 -23.92 -1.42 -7.68
CA GLY A 68 -24.53 -2.65 -8.21
C GLY A 68 -23.62 -3.37 -9.22
N ILE A 69 -23.03 -2.62 -10.15
CA ILE A 69 -22.07 -3.16 -11.14
C ILE A 69 -20.81 -3.70 -10.43
N ALA A 70 -20.29 -2.97 -9.44
CA ALA A 70 -19.15 -3.42 -8.66
C ALA A 70 -19.46 -4.70 -7.88
N ALA A 71 -20.64 -4.81 -7.28
CA ALA A 71 -21.08 -6.02 -6.58
C ALA A 71 -21.16 -7.23 -7.52
N LEU A 72 -21.70 -7.07 -8.73
CA LEU A 72 -21.71 -8.12 -9.75
C LEU A 72 -20.28 -8.50 -10.16
N GLY A 73 -19.39 -7.53 -10.34
CA GLY A 73 -18.00 -7.78 -10.65
C GLY A 73 -17.28 -8.58 -9.56
N LEU A 74 -17.59 -8.32 -8.29
CA LEU A 74 -17.03 -9.05 -7.14
C LEU A 74 -17.51 -10.51 -7.06
N MET A 75 -18.63 -10.87 -7.68
CA MET A 75 -19.05 -12.27 -7.75
C MET A 75 -18.04 -13.15 -8.50
N VAL A 76 -17.35 -12.61 -9.49
CA VAL A 76 -16.34 -13.36 -10.28
C VAL A 76 -15.20 -13.90 -9.40
N PRO A 77 -14.44 -13.06 -8.65
CA PRO A 77 -13.39 -13.58 -7.78
C PRO A 77 -13.94 -14.48 -6.65
N VAL A 78 -15.15 -14.26 -6.16
CA VAL A 78 -15.80 -15.15 -5.18
C VAL A 78 -16.01 -16.54 -5.77
N LEU A 79 -16.55 -16.65 -6.98
CA LEU A 79 -16.74 -17.92 -7.66
C LEU A 79 -15.39 -18.60 -7.95
N VAL A 80 -14.39 -17.84 -8.41
CA VAL A 80 -13.04 -18.35 -8.62
C VAL A 80 -12.48 -18.94 -7.31
N MET A 81 -12.63 -18.24 -6.19
CA MET A 81 -12.18 -18.75 -4.88
C MET A 81 -12.91 -20.03 -4.47
N ILE A 82 -14.23 -20.11 -4.65
CA ILE A 82 -15.02 -21.28 -4.28
C ILE A 82 -14.62 -22.52 -5.10
N PHE A 83 -14.37 -22.36 -6.40
CA PHE A 83 -14.16 -23.49 -7.29
C PHE A 83 -12.68 -23.84 -7.54
N LEU A 84 -11.76 -22.87 -7.43
CA LEU A 84 -10.36 -23.07 -7.81
C LEU A 84 -9.38 -22.91 -6.65
N ALA A 85 -9.74 -22.22 -5.56
CA ALA A 85 -8.82 -22.07 -4.44
C ALA A 85 -8.59 -23.41 -3.73
N ARG A 86 -7.32 -23.73 -3.48
CA ARG A 86 -6.90 -24.88 -2.67
C ARG A 86 -6.07 -24.39 -1.52
N GLU A 87 -6.29 -24.97 -0.34
CA GLU A 87 -5.42 -24.70 0.80
C GLU A 87 -4.02 -25.29 0.52
N PRO A 88 -2.94 -24.56 0.82
CA PRO A 88 -1.58 -25.11 0.78
C PRO A 88 -1.45 -26.30 1.75
N ASP A 89 -0.73 -27.34 1.35
CA ASP A 89 -0.57 -28.58 2.12
C ASP A 89 0.20 -28.34 3.43
N ASP A 90 1.00 -27.28 3.53
CA ASP A 90 1.86 -26.91 4.68
C ASP A 90 1.20 -25.97 5.71
N VAL A 91 -0.12 -25.83 5.72
CA VAL A 91 -0.79 -25.05 6.77
C VAL A 91 -0.71 -25.81 8.08
N ASP A 92 0.16 -25.37 8.99
CA ASP A 92 0.26 -25.94 10.34
C ASP A 92 -1.03 -25.66 11.13
N LYS A 93 -1.95 -26.63 11.10
CA LYS A 93 -3.26 -26.57 11.77
C LYS A 93 -3.14 -26.56 13.31
N HIS A 94 -1.94 -26.70 13.85
CA HIS A 94 -1.68 -26.83 15.29
C HIS A 94 -1.16 -25.54 15.94
N ALA A 95 -0.90 -24.48 15.17
CA ALA A 95 -0.51 -23.20 15.76
C ALA A 95 -1.65 -22.64 16.63
N GLY A 96 -1.38 -22.46 17.91
CA GLY A 96 -2.37 -21.96 18.87
C GLY A 96 -2.76 -20.51 18.59
N LEU A 97 -3.99 -20.13 18.96
CA LEU A 97 -4.48 -18.75 18.80
C LEU A 97 -3.50 -17.71 19.38
N ARG A 98 -2.82 -18.05 20.47
CA ARG A 98 -1.82 -17.18 21.11
C ARG A 98 -0.63 -16.88 20.20
N GLU A 99 -0.16 -17.85 19.43
CA GLU A 99 0.95 -17.66 18.49
C GLU A 99 0.54 -16.76 17.32
N HIS A 100 -0.68 -16.94 16.83
CA HIS A 100 -1.23 -16.10 15.76
C HIS A 100 -1.35 -14.63 16.17
N VAL A 101 -1.82 -14.34 17.39
CA VAL A 101 -2.00 -12.97 17.85
C VAL A 101 -0.73 -12.35 18.46
N ALA A 102 0.33 -13.12 18.69
CA ALA A 102 1.57 -12.61 19.29
C ALA A 102 2.18 -11.45 18.48
N CYS A 103 2.07 -11.50 17.15
CA CYS A 103 2.57 -10.42 16.26
C CYS A 103 1.96 -9.04 16.56
N LEU A 104 0.74 -8.97 17.13
CA LEU A 104 0.05 -7.73 17.49
C LEU A 104 0.77 -6.98 18.63
N PHE A 105 1.52 -7.69 19.46
CA PHE A 105 2.22 -7.14 20.62
C PHE A 105 3.73 -7.00 20.40
N GLU A 106 4.23 -7.43 19.25
CA GLU A 106 5.64 -7.37 18.93
C GLU A 106 6.05 -6.01 18.35
N LYS A 107 7.25 -5.56 18.73
CA LYS A 107 7.82 -4.30 18.19
C LYS A 107 8.00 -4.35 16.67
N ASP A 108 8.25 -5.53 16.10
CA ASP A 108 8.41 -5.71 14.66
C ASP A 108 7.09 -5.46 13.92
N GLY A 109 5.95 -5.93 14.46
CA GLY A 109 4.62 -5.67 13.90
C GLY A 109 4.30 -4.18 13.81
N TRP A 110 4.57 -3.44 14.88
CA TRP A 110 4.39 -1.99 14.90
C TRP A 110 5.35 -1.25 13.97
N ALA A 111 6.63 -1.67 13.92
CA ALA A 111 7.59 -1.08 12.99
C ALA A 111 7.16 -1.26 11.53
N PHE A 112 6.72 -2.47 11.15
CA PHE A 112 6.19 -2.72 9.82
C PHE A 112 4.91 -1.93 9.52
N SER A 113 4.00 -1.84 10.48
CA SER A 113 2.76 -1.04 10.35
C SER A 113 3.05 0.44 10.11
N LEU A 114 3.98 1.03 10.84
CA LEU A 114 4.36 2.44 10.68
C LEU A 114 5.06 2.68 9.34
N ILE A 115 5.95 1.79 8.91
CA ILE A 115 6.59 1.89 7.59
C ILE A 115 5.53 1.76 6.50
N TYR A 116 4.58 0.84 6.66
CA TYR A 116 3.49 0.64 5.71
C TYR A 116 2.51 1.82 5.67
N ALA A 117 2.33 2.52 6.79
CA ALA A 117 1.54 3.75 6.83
C ALA A 117 2.12 4.85 5.92
N VAL A 118 3.45 4.87 5.72
CA VAL A 118 4.07 5.79 4.75
C VAL A 118 3.98 5.25 3.33
N THR A 119 4.25 3.96 3.10
CA THR A 119 4.26 3.41 1.73
C THR A 119 2.84 3.19 1.20
N PHE A 120 2.01 2.44 1.89
CA PHE A 120 0.63 2.14 1.48
C PHE A 120 -0.34 3.26 1.83
N GLY A 121 -0.25 3.78 3.06
CA GLY A 121 -1.01 4.97 3.45
C GLY A 121 -0.68 6.16 2.56
N GLY A 122 0.61 6.35 2.21
CA GLY A 122 1.06 7.33 1.23
C GLY A 122 0.39 7.14 -0.13
N PHE A 123 0.39 5.90 -0.63
CA PHE A 123 -0.25 5.54 -1.90
C PHE A 123 -1.76 5.85 -1.88
N ILE A 124 -2.50 5.39 -0.88
CA ILE A 124 -3.95 5.59 -0.75
C ILE A 124 -4.28 7.07 -0.56
N GLY A 125 -3.58 7.74 0.37
CA GLY A 125 -3.84 9.14 0.71
C GLY A 125 -3.56 10.10 -0.43
N LEU A 126 -2.46 9.90 -1.16
CA LEU A 126 -2.19 10.70 -2.35
C LEU A 126 -3.19 10.39 -3.47
N THR A 127 -3.57 9.13 -3.71
CA THR A 127 -4.59 8.79 -4.70
C THR A 127 -5.93 9.49 -4.40
N THR A 128 -6.29 9.61 -3.13
CA THR A 128 -7.51 10.31 -2.70
C THR A 128 -7.38 11.82 -2.83
N PHE A 129 -6.20 12.38 -2.59
CA PHE A 129 -5.95 13.81 -2.58
C PHE A 129 -5.71 14.39 -3.99
N LEU A 130 -5.00 13.68 -4.86
CA LEU A 130 -4.52 14.20 -6.14
C LEU A 130 -5.61 14.76 -7.08
N PRO A 131 -6.83 14.18 -7.20
CA PRO A 131 -7.86 14.78 -8.05
C PRO A 131 -8.20 16.21 -7.65
N SER A 132 -8.33 16.48 -6.35
CA SER A 132 -8.56 17.83 -5.84
C SER A 132 -7.34 18.72 -6.06
N TYR A 133 -6.15 18.22 -5.81
CA TYR A 133 -4.90 18.96 -5.99
C TYR A 133 -4.71 19.40 -7.43
N PHE A 134 -4.87 18.53 -8.41
CA PHE A 134 -4.72 18.89 -9.82
C PHE A 134 -5.79 19.89 -10.28
N TYR A 135 -7.02 19.73 -9.82
CA TYR A 135 -8.10 20.65 -10.10
C TYR A 135 -7.81 22.06 -9.52
N ASP A 136 -7.45 22.12 -8.22
CA ASP A 136 -7.30 23.39 -7.50
C ASP A 136 -5.99 24.13 -7.87
N GLN A 137 -4.91 23.37 -8.10
CA GLN A 137 -3.58 23.95 -8.31
C GLN A 137 -3.32 24.31 -9.78
N PHE A 138 -3.82 23.50 -10.72
CA PHE A 138 -3.52 23.66 -12.14
C PHE A 138 -4.74 24.01 -12.99
N GLY A 139 -5.94 24.10 -12.40
CA GLY A 139 -7.16 24.46 -13.13
C GLY A 139 -7.60 23.46 -14.20
N VAL A 140 -7.09 22.22 -14.16
CA VAL A 140 -7.48 21.17 -15.10
C VAL A 140 -8.92 20.70 -14.81
N SER A 141 -9.61 20.16 -15.82
CA SER A 141 -10.95 19.62 -15.60
C SER A 141 -10.95 18.45 -14.61
N LYS A 142 -12.07 18.22 -13.92
CA LYS A 142 -12.22 17.09 -12.98
C LYS A 142 -11.92 15.75 -13.64
N VAL A 143 -12.29 15.58 -14.90
CA VAL A 143 -12.00 14.37 -15.67
C VAL A 143 -10.49 14.21 -15.91
N ALA A 144 -9.82 15.28 -16.35
CA ALA A 144 -8.37 15.28 -16.55
C ALA A 144 -7.61 15.05 -15.24
N ALA A 145 -8.04 15.65 -14.12
CA ALA A 145 -7.47 15.42 -12.81
C ALA A 145 -7.58 13.93 -12.38
N GLY A 146 -8.72 13.31 -12.63
CA GLY A 146 -8.93 11.87 -12.41
C GLY A 146 -8.02 11.01 -13.28
N GLN A 147 -7.85 11.34 -14.56
CA GLN A 147 -6.96 10.62 -15.48
C GLN A 147 -5.49 10.70 -15.07
N LEU A 148 -5.02 11.89 -14.67
CA LEU A 148 -3.65 12.07 -14.16
C LEU A 148 -3.42 11.24 -12.88
N THR A 149 -4.38 11.26 -11.97
CA THR A 149 -4.33 10.48 -10.74
C THR A 149 -4.31 8.97 -11.04
N MET A 150 -5.17 8.52 -11.97
CA MET A 150 -5.21 7.12 -12.41
C MET A 150 -3.86 6.67 -12.97
N MET A 151 -3.21 7.49 -13.81
CA MET A 151 -1.89 7.14 -14.37
C MET A 151 -0.85 6.90 -13.26
N ALA A 152 -0.80 7.78 -12.26
CA ALA A 152 0.13 7.63 -11.14
C ALA A 152 -0.21 6.39 -10.30
N ALA A 153 -1.48 6.20 -9.93
CA ALA A 153 -1.93 5.07 -9.13
C ALA A 153 -1.73 3.73 -9.85
N PHE A 154 -2.00 3.67 -11.16
CA PHE A 154 -1.78 2.47 -11.96
C PHE A 154 -0.29 2.09 -12.00
N LEU A 155 0.60 3.04 -12.24
CA LEU A 155 2.04 2.81 -12.24
C LEU A 155 2.50 2.27 -10.88
N GLY A 156 2.05 2.87 -9.78
CA GLY A 156 2.39 2.41 -8.44
C GLY A 156 1.87 0.99 -8.16
N ALA A 157 0.63 0.69 -8.53
CA ALA A 157 0.08 -0.65 -8.35
C ALA A 157 0.84 -1.70 -9.18
N ALA A 158 1.21 -1.39 -10.42
CA ALA A 158 1.99 -2.28 -11.28
C ALA A 158 3.39 -2.53 -10.73
N LEU A 159 4.07 -1.48 -10.25
CA LEU A 159 5.42 -1.59 -9.70
C LEU A 159 5.50 -2.27 -8.33
N ARG A 160 4.37 -2.58 -7.71
CA ARG A 160 4.33 -3.41 -6.50
C ARG A 160 4.91 -4.81 -6.75
N VAL A 161 4.61 -5.39 -7.90
CA VAL A 161 5.17 -6.70 -8.31
C VAL A 161 6.68 -6.60 -8.49
N PHE A 162 7.14 -5.55 -9.18
CA PHE A 162 8.56 -5.30 -9.37
C PHE A 162 9.29 -5.08 -8.03
N GLY A 163 8.71 -4.33 -7.11
CA GLY A 163 9.25 -4.10 -5.77
C GLY A 163 9.40 -5.38 -4.96
N GLY A 164 8.42 -6.29 -5.05
CA GLY A 164 8.50 -7.61 -4.45
C GLY A 164 9.64 -8.45 -5.04
N TRP A 165 9.71 -8.53 -6.37
CA TRP A 165 10.79 -9.20 -7.07
C TRP A 165 12.17 -8.61 -6.74
N LEU A 166 12.30 -7.29 -6.73
CA LEU A 166 13.54 -6.60 -6.38
C LEU A 166 14.00 -6.92 -4.96
N SER A 167 13.04 -7.06 -4.04
CA SER A 167 13.29 -7.39 -2.64
C SER A 167 13.79 -8.81 -2.44
N ASP A 168 13.38 -9.74 -3.28
CA ASP A 168 13.92 -11.10 -3.26
C ASP A 168 15.41 -11.13 -3.62
N HIS A 169 15.86 -10.18 -4.48
CA HIS A 169 17.26 -10.11 -4.95
C HIS A 169 18.16 -9.22 -4.08
N TRP A 170 17.67 -8.01 -3.75
CA TRP A 170 18.45 -7.01 -3.00
C TRP A 170 18.18 -7.03 -1.50
N GLY A 171 17.09 -7.69 -1.11
CA GLY A 171 16.56 -7.70 0.25
C GLY A 171 15.56 -6.58 0.51
N GLY A 172 14.51 -6.90 1.25
CA GLY A 172 13.40 -5.98 1.52
C GLY A 172 13.81 -4.70 2.24
N VAL A 173 14.76 -4.79 3.17
CA VAL A 173 15.26 -3.61 3.91
C VAL A 173 16.02 -2.65 3.00
N ASN A 174 16.85 -3.14 2.09
CA ASN A 174 17.58 -2.29 1.17
C ASN A 174 16.64 -1.62 0.17
N THR A 175 15.70 -2.37 -0.37
CA THR A 175 14.65 -1.86 -1.27
C THR A 175 13.83 -0.78 -0.60
N LEU A 176 13.32 -1.02 0.62
CA LEU A 176 12.57 -0.03 1.40
C LEU A 176 13.38 1.22 1.71
N THR A 177 14.70 1.09 1.94
CA THR A 177 15.55 2.27 2.14
C THR A 177 15.57 3.18 0.92
N GLY A 178 15.76 2.60 -0.28
CA GLY A 178 15.73 3.35 -1.53
C GLY A 178 14.34 3.99 -1.77
N VAL A 179 13.27 3.21 -1.55
CA VAL A 179 11.88 3.68 -1.68
C VAL A 179 11.58 4.87 -0.79
N LEU A 180 11.90 4.79 0.51
CA LEU A 180 11.62 5.87 1.45
C LEU A 180 12.43 7.14 1.14
N ALA A 181 13.69 6.98 0.69
CA ALA A 181 14.51 8.09 0.24
C ALA A 181 13.94 8.77 -1.01
N ILE A 182 13.55 7.99 -2.02
CA ILE A 182 12.92 8.50 -3.25
C ILE A 182 11.59 9.19 -2.93
N THR A 183 10.76 8.60 -2.07
CA THR A 183 9.50 9.20 -1.63
C THR A 183 9.74 10.55 -0.96
N ALA A 184 10.68 10.64 -0.02
CA ALA A 184 11.02 11.89 0.66
C ALA A 184 11.50 12.96 -0.33
N ALA A 185 12.43 12.61 -1.22
CA ALA A 185 12.95 13.54 -2.23
C ALA A 185 11.84 14.01 -3.18
N SER A 186 11.03 13.09 -3.71
CA SER A 186 9.92 13.42 -4.62
C SER A 186 8.90 14.35 -3.97
N MET A 187 8.58 14.14 -2.69
CA MET A 187 7.61 14.99 -1.98
C MET A 187 8.15 16.41 -1.76
N VAL A 188 9.41 16.56 -1.35
CA VAL A 188 10.02 17.90 -1.25
C VAL A 188 10.02 18.60 -2.62
N LEU A 189 10.42 17.90 -3.68
CA LEU A 189 10.47 18.46 -5.03
C LEU A 189 9.06 18.80 -5.55
N CYS A 190 8.03 18.00 -5.24
CA CYS A 190 6.63 18.34 -5.56
C CYS A 190 6.21 19.66 -4.93
N GLY A 191 6.55 19.88 -3.66
CA GLY A 191 6.26 21.13 -2.98
C GLY A 191 6.97 22.34 -3.59
N LEU A 192 8.16 22.15 -4.15
CA LEU A 192 8.90 23.23 -4.82
C LEU A 192 8.46 23.45 -6.28
N ALA A 193 7.91 22.42 -6.93
CA ALA A 193 7.52 22.43 -8.35
C ALA A 193 6.04 22.81 -8.58
N GLU A 194 5.34 23.35 -7.59
CA GLU A 194 3.89 23.65 -7.62
C GLU A 194 3.36 24.44 -8.82
N LYS A 195 4.23 25.03 -9.64
CA LYS A 195 3.84 25.87 -10.79
C LYS A 195 3.85 25.14 -12.13
N SER A 196 4.40 23.93 -12.21
CA SER A 196 4.57 23.19 -13.47
C SER A 196 3.88 21.83 -13.42
N LEU A 197 2.72 21.69 -14.06
CA LEU A 197 1.99 20.43 -14.13
C LEU A 197 2.84 19.26 -14.66
N PRO A 198 3.61 19.39 -15.79
CA PRO A 198 4.41 18.26 -16.28
C PRO A 198 5.49 17.81 -15.28
N VAL A 199 6.18 18.75 -14.63
CA VAL A 199 7.20 18.41 -13.62
C VAL A 199 6.58 17.77 -12.40
N THR A 200 5.50 18.34 -11.89
CA THR A 200 4.77 17.78 -10.76
C THR A 200 4.23 16.39 -11.06
N MET A 201 3.69 16.17 -12.26
CA MET A 201 3.21 14.86 -12.67
C MET A 201 4.35 13.83 -12.75
N LEU A 202 5.49 14.19 -13.32
CA LEU A 202 6.67 13.32 -13.34
C LEU A 202 7.11 12.93 -11.93
N LEU A 203 7.16 13.89 -11.01
CA LEU A 203 7.52 13.64 -9.61
C LEU A 203 6.51 12.73 -8.91
N PHE A 204 5.21 12.88 -9.18
CA PHE A 204 4.21 11.95 -8.66
C PHE A 204 4.36 10.56 -9.28
N LEU A 205 4.65 10.42 -10.56
CA LEU A 205 4.92 9.12 -11.17
C LEU A 205 6.10 8.43 -10.47
N VAL A 206 7.19 9.15 -10.23
CA VAL A 206 8.36 8.62 -9.50
C VAL A 206 7.99 8.24 -8.06
N CYS A 207 7.23 9.09 -7.37
CA CYS A 207 6.78 8.82 -6.01
C CYS A 207 5.88 7.59 -5.93
N PHE A 208 4.87 7.49 -6.81
CA PHE A 208 3.96 6.35 -6.84
C PHE A 208 4.66 5.06 -7.22
N ALA A 209 5.64 5.14 -8.14
CA ALA A 209 6.52 4.02 -8.47
C ALA A 209 7.27 3.52 -7.23
N ALA A 210 7.85 4.44 -6.46
CA ALA A 210 8.54 4.13 -5.21
C ALA A 210 7.57 3.55 -4.17
N LEU A 211 6.42 4.21 -3.91
CA LEU A 211 5.43 3.73 -2.94
C LEU A 211 4.92 2.33 -3.29
N GLY A 212 4.63 2.09 -4.58
CA GLY A 212 4.23 0.78 -5.06
C GLY A 212 5.29 -0.29 -4.83
N ALA A 213 6.53 -0.03 -5.23
CA ALA A 213 7.65 -0.92 -4.98
C ALA A 213 7.85 -1.18 -3.48
N GLY A 214 7.69 -0.15 -2.64
CA GLY A 214 7.77 -0.26 -1.18
C GLY A 214 6.70 -1.18 -0.59
N ASN A 215 5.49 -1.13 -1.13
CA ASN A 215 4.41 -2.00 -0.71
C ASN A 215 4.73 -3.49 -0.98
N GLY A 216 5.35 -3.80 -2.11
CA GLY A 216 5.84 -5.15 -2.41
C GLY A 216 7.01 -5.56 -1.53
N ALA A 217 7.96 -4.65 -1.32
CA ALA A 217 9.15 -4.89 -0.53
C ALA A 217 8.86 -5.18 0.95
N LEU A 218 7.89 -4.48 1.54
CA LEU A 218 7.53 -4.70 2.93
C LEU A 218 6.89 -6.07 3.12
N PHE A 219 5.99 -6.45 2.23
CA PHE A 219 5.32 -7.73 2.31
C PHE A 219 6.22 -8.93 1.98
N GLN A 220 7.39 -8.74 1.38
CA GLN A 220 8.42 -9.77 1.31
C GLN A 220 8.95 -10.15 2.71
N LEU A 221 9.06 -9.17 3.62
CA LEU A 221 9.59 -9.38 4.96
C LEU A 221 8.58 -10.05 5.92
N VAL A 222 7.27 -9.86 5.70
CA VAL A 222 6.21 -10.35 6.61
C VAL A 222 6.23 -11.86 6.76
N PRO A 223 6.18 -12.69 5.69
CA PRO A 223 6.22 -14.14 5.83
C PRO A 223 7.59 -14.67 6.27
N LEU A 224 8.66 -13.92 6.13
CA LEU A 224 9.97 -14.29 6.69
C LEU A 224 9.99 -14.13 8.21
N ARG A 225 9.28 -13.14 8.73
CA ARG A 225 9.22 -12.87 10.17
C ARG A 225 8.16 -13.72 10.87
N TRP A 226 7.00 -13.91 10.25
CA TRP A 226 5.87 -14.66 10.81
C TRP A 226 5.35 -15.70 9.81
N PRO A 227 6.10 -16.78 9.55
CA PRO A 227 5.68 -17.78 8.56
C PRO A 227 4.34 -18.45 8.92
N LEU A 228 4.08 -18.69 10.21
CA LEU A 228 2.85 -19.31 10.70
C LEU A 228 1.70 -18.30 10.93
N ALA A 229 2.00 -17.01 11.05
CA ALA A 229 1.02 -15.96 11.33
C ALA A 229 0.98 -14.87 10.24
N THR A 230 1.38 -15.20 9.02
CA THR A 230 1.44 -14.25 7.89
C THR A 230 0.10 -13.54 7.64
N ALA A 231 -1.03 -14.25 7.76
CA ALA A 231 -2.36 -13.68 7.57
C ALA A 231 -2.67 -12.61 8.63
N VAL A 232 -2.46 -12.92 9.91
CA VAL A 232 -2.76 -12.01 11.02
C VAL A 232 -1.82 -10.81 11.01
N ALA A 233 -0.51 -11.06 10.85
CA ALA A 233 0.48 -9.98 10.75
C ALA A 233 0.22 -9.10 9.53
N GLY A 234 -0.10 -9.70 8.38
CA GLY A 234 -0.42 -8.97 7.15
C GLY A 234 -1.68 -8.12 7.27
N SER A 235 -2.73 -8.61 7.91
CA SER A 235 -3.95 -7.84 8.20
C SER A 235 -3.67 -6.67 9.13
N MET A 236 -2.98 -6.90 10.26
CA MET A 236 -2.59 -5.84 11.18
C MET A 236 -1.81 -4.72 10.47
N ILE A 237 -0.77 -5.09 9.73
CA ILE A 237 0.08 -4.16 9.01
C ILE A 237 -0.74 -3.41 7.94
N GLY A 238 -1.61 -4.13 7.23
CA GLY A 238 -2.49 -3.56 6.21
C GLY A 238 -3.44 -2.52 6.76
N GLU A 239 -4.17 -2.86 7.81
CA GLU A 239 -5.19 -1.98 8.40
C GLU A 239 -4.57 -0.76 9.09
N ILE A 240 -3.54 -0.96 9.92
CA ILE A 240 -2.84 0.15 10.56
C ILE A 240 -2.16 1.04 9.51
N GLY A 241 -1.56 0.42 8.49
CA GLY A 241 -0.96 1.14 7.37
C GLY A 241 -1.98 1.99 6.61
N ALA A 242 -3.17 1.47 6.37
CA ALA A 242 -4.24 2.19 5.67
C ALA A 242 -4.68 3.47 6.41
N LEU A 243 -4.61 3.50 7.76
CA LEU A 243 -4.91 4.71 8.53
C LEU A 243 -4.02 5.89 8.13
N GLY A 244 -2.77 5.64 7.72
CA GLY A 244 -1.89 6.68 7.18
C GLY A 244 -2.49 7.40 5.96
N GLY A 245 -3.28 6.68 5.15
CA GLY A 245 -3.97 7.23 3.99
C GLY A 245 -5.00 8.31 4.33
N GLY A 246 -5.69 8.17 5.44
CA GLY A 246 -6.66 9.16 5.91
C GLY A 246 -6.02 10.46 6.43
N LEU A 247 -4.75 10.41 6.86
CA LEU A 247 -4.06 11.58 7.39
C LEU A 247 -3.57 12.53 6.29
N ILE A 248 -3.25 12.02 5.10
CA ILE A 248 -2.65 12.82 4.02
C ILE A 248 -3.61 13.90 3.49
N PRO A 249 -4.86 13.60 3.06
CA PRO A 249 -5.77 14.64 2.59
C PRO A 249 -6.03 15.70 3.65
N ASN A 250 -6.14 15.31 4.92
CA ASN A 250 -6.32 16.25 6.04
C ASN A 250 -5.09 17.14 6.22
N GLY A 251 -3.90 16.56 6.26
CA GLY A 251 -2.64 17.32 6.39
C GLY A 251 -2.41 18.29 5.23
N MET A 252 -2.73 17.87 4.01
CA MET A 252 -2.66 18.72 2.82
C MET A 252 -3.68 19.86 2.89
N GLY A 253 -4.92 19.57 3.33
CA GLY A 253 -5.97 20.58 3.54
C GLY A 253 -5.56 21.62 4.59
N ILE A 254 -5.04 21.17 5.72
CA ILE A 254 -4.50 22.04 6.79
C ILE A 254 -3.36 22.91 6.24
N SER A 255 -2.39 22.33 5.53
CA SER A 255 -1.31 23.09 4.90
C SER A 255 -1.86 24.22 4.03
N ARG A 256 -2.77 23.91 3.12
CA ARG A 256 -3.39 24.89 2.22
C ARG A 256 -4.16 25.97 2.97
N GLN A 257 -4.93 25.58 3.97
CA GLN A 257 -5.78 26.50 4.74
C GLN A 257 -4.95 27.54 5.53
N TYR A 258 -3.86 27.11 6.19
CA TYR A 258 -3.09 27.99 7.08
C TYR A 258 -1.94 28.71 6.39
N THR A 259 -1.38 28.13 5.30
CA THR A 259 -0.18 28.70 4.64
C THR A 259 -0.44 29.18 3.22
N GLY A 260 -1.62 28.90 2.65
CA GLY A 260 -1.95 29.23 1.28
C GLY A 260 -1.30 28.28 0.24
N THR A 261 -0.43 27.35 0.66
CA THR A 261 0.29 26.41 -0.22
C THR A 261 0.18 24.97 0.27
N TYR A 262 0.47 24.00 -0.60
CA TYR A 262 0.57 22.59 -0.25
C TYR A 262 1.97 22.18 0.20
N LEU A 263 2.96 23.07 0.13
CA LEU A 263 4.38 22.81 0.41
C LEU A 263 4.57 22.09 1.75
N TRP A 264 3.98 22.62 2.83
CA TRP A 264 4.16 22.04 4.16
C TRP A 264 3.52 20.68 4.34
N GLY A 265 2.44 20.41 3.59
CA GLY A 265 1.85 19.07 3.52
C GLY A 265 2.81 18.08 2.89
N PHE A 266 3.43 18.43 1.75
CA PHE A 266 4.45 17.62 1.09
C PHE A 266 5.69 17.42 1.97
N VAL A 267 6.17 18.47 2.61
CA VAL A 267 7.28 18.40 3.56
C VAL A 267 6.95 17.48 4.74
N GLY A 268 5.72 17.52 5.24
CA GLY A 268 5.26 16.61 6.30
C GLY A 268 5.35 15.15 5.89
N ILE A 269 4.92 14.79 4.67
CA ILE A 269 5.05 13.43 4.13
C ILE A 269 6.54 13.04 3.99
N ALA A 270 7.38 13.96 3.51
CA ALA A 270 8.82 13.72 3.38
C ALA A 270 9.49 13.46 4.75
N VAL A 271 9.15 14.24 5.76
CA VAL A 271 9.64 14.04 7.14
C VAL A 271 9.19 12.68 7.69
N CYS A 272 7.93 12.29 7.48
CA CYS A 272 7.45 10.96 7.86
C CYS A 272 8.24 9.86 7.14
N ALA A 273 8.52 10.00 5.84
CA ALA A 273 9.29 9.02 5.07
C ALA A 273 10.73 8.89 5.61
N LEU A 274 11.39 10.01 5.92
CA LEU A 274 12.72 10.01 6.53
C LEU A 274 12.72 9.41 7.94
N ALA A 275 11.71 9.70 8.76
CA ALA A 275 11.57 9.12 10.10
C ALA A 275 11.42 7.58 10.01
N MET A 276 10.63 7.09 9.04
CA MET A 276 10.47 5.64 8.81
C MET A 276 11.74 5.02 8.22
N LEU A 277 12.52 5.74 7.44
CA LEU A 277 13.83 5.29 6.97
C LEU A 277 14.79 5.10 8.15
N VAL A 278 14.83 6.04 9.08
CA VAL A 278 15.64 5.92 10.30
C VAL A 278 15.17 4.73 11.15
N LEU A 279 13.85 4.60 11.37
CA LEU A 279 13.27 3.46 12.08
C LEU A 279 13.67 2.13 11.43
N LEU A 280 13.54 2.03 10.10
CA LEU A 280 13.91 0.83 9.33
C LEU A 280 15.38 0.46 9.54
N ARG A 281 16.30 1.45 9.52
CA ARG A 281 17.73 1.21 9.71
C ARG A 281 18.08 0.80 11.14
N VAL A 282 17.41 1.38 12.13
CA VAL A 282 17.57 0.97 13.53
C VAL A 282 17.07 -0.47 13.73
N MET A 283 15.90 -0.79 13.19
CA MET A 283 15.34 -2.15 13.29
C MET A 283 16.15 -3.18 12.51
N GLN A 284 16.77 -2.81 11.40
CA GLN A 284 17.66 -3.69 10.62
C GLN A 284 18.76 -4.33 11.48
N ILE A 285 19.34 -3.57 12.42
CA ILE A 285 20.42 -4.08 13.30
C ILE A 285 19.92 -5.28 14.12
N ARG A 286 18.68 -5.21 14.59
CA ARG A 286 18.05 -6.29 15.33
C ARG A 286 17.64 -7.46 14.40
N TRP A 287 17.00 -7.16 13.28
CA TRP A 287 16.48 -8.16 12.34
C TRP A 287 17.59 -9.03 11.75
N THR A 288 18.74 -8.45 11.40
CA THR A 288 19.89 -9.20 10.89
C THR A 288 20.50 -10.15 11.92
N ARG A 289 20.31 -9.88 13.22
CA ARG A 289 20.77 -10.77 14.29
C ARG A 289 19.78 -11.90 14.60
N THR A 290 18.52 -11.73 14.26
CA THR A 290 17.43 -12.64 14.67
C THR A 290 16.91 -13.50 13.54
N TRP A 291 16.28 -12.96 12.51
CA TRP A 291 15.52 -13.73 11.55
C TRP A 291 15.83 -13.42 10.07
N ALA A 292 16.45 -12.31 9.75
CA ALA A 292 16.77 -11.92 8.38
C ALA A 292 18.28 -12.04 8.09
N GLU A 293 18.66 -12.21 6.83
CA GLU A 293 20.01 -11.98 6.37
C GLU A 293 20.29 -10.49 6.15
N LYS A 294 21.56 -10.17 5.82
CA LYS A 294 21.99 -8.81 5.51
C LYS A 294 21.13 -8.24 4.38
N GLY A 295 20.53 -7.06 4.63
CA GLY A 295 19.61 -6.41 3.69
C GLY A 295 18.16 -6.87 3.71
N GLY A 296 17.79 -7.82 4.59
CA GLY A 296 16.42 -8.34 4.70
C GLY A 296 16.09 -9.46 3.72
N ARG A 297 17.08 -10.24 3.30
CA ARG A 297 16.86 -11.47 2.51
C ARG A 297 16.41 -12.62 3.40
N ALA A 298 15.82 -13.64 2.77
CA ALA A 298 15.58 -14.91 3.43
C ALA A 298 16.94 -15.54 3.82
N ARG A 299 17.03 -16.12 5.02
CA ARG A 299 18.20 -16.91 5.40
C ARG A 299 18.26 -18.14 4.51
N SER A 300 19.43 -18.41 3.95
CA SER A 300 19.72 -19.71 3.34
C SER A 300 19.66 -20.77 4.44
N ALA A 301 18.80 -21.77 4.25
CA ALA A 301 18.68 -22.93 5.13
C ALA A 301 19.99 -23.73 5.14
#